data_457f1dd6d005fd21782e1342da1a436b
#
_entry.id   457f1dd6d005fd21782e1342da1a436b
#
_cell.length_a   1.000
_cell.length_b   1.000
_cell.length_c   1.000
_cell.angle_alpha   90.00
_cell.angle_beta   90.00
_cell.angle_gamma   90.00
#
_symmetry.space_group_name_H-M   'P 1'
#
loop_
_entity.id
_entity.type
_entity.pdbx_description
1 polymer ?
#
loop_
_entity_poly.entity_id
_entity_poly.type
_entity_poly.pdbx_seq_one_letter_code
_entity_poly.pdbx_strand_id
1 'polypeptide(L)'
;MVFEPQGTVFVILSFEGPDVYSQAGGLGVRVKGLARTLAQLGYQTYLYFCGDPDLPGEESHDSGRLVYRRWCQWISARHRVGVYDGEEEKIRDWNSSLPPSLIDNVIAPAVASGRNVVVMGEEWHTSWSMNLLSESLYYRGLRDRVVILWNANNTFGFHRITWPSLALAATITTVSRYMKFKVWERGINPIVIPNGIPRASIHDADPESVADLKAAAAADHFCFKIGRFDPDKRWLMAVSAAGYIKRHGKRVRLLMRGGR
;
A
#
# COMPACT_ATOMS: atom_id res chain seq x y z
N MET A 1 17.03 -3.84 -19.45
CA MET A 1 16.36 -2.53 -19.60
C MET A 1 16.69 -1.75 -18.35
N VAL A 2 17.34 -0.60 -18.46
CA VAL A 2 17.60 0.30 -17.31
C VAL A 2 16.44 1.29 -17.27
N PHE A 3 15.81 1.43 -16.11
CA PHE A 3 14.72 2.38 -15.95
C PHE A 3 15.31 3.73 -15.53
N GLU A 4 15.46 4.62 -16.49
CA GLU A 4 15.90 6.00 -16.24
C GLU A 4 14.71 6.89 -15.89
N PRO A 5 14.85 7.88 -14.98
CA PRO A 5 13.75 8.73 -14.56
C PRO A 5 13.00 9.42 -15.72
N GLN A 6 13.73 9.94 -16.71
CA GLN A 6 13.11 10.64 -17.87
C GLN A 6 12.40 9.66 -18.81
N GLY A 7 12.86 8.40 -18.86
CA GLY A 7 12.33 7.36 -19.75
C GLY A 7 11.27 6.46 -19.12
N THR A 8 10.84 6.73 -17.90
CA THR A 8 9.96 5.82 -17.17
C THR A 8 8.87 6.57 -16.37
N VAL A 9 7.65 6.04 -16.45
CA VAL A 9 6.51 6.50 -15.63
C VAL A 9 6.11 5.38 -14.69
N PHE A 10 5.90 5.69 -13.42
CA PHE A 10 5.36 4.77 -12.43
C PHE A 10 3.87 5.05 -12.16
N VAL A 11 3.09 4.00 -12.08
CA VAL A 11 1.68 4.03 -11.69
C VAL A 11 1.47 3.03 -10.56
N ILE A 12 0.99 3.49 -9.43
CA ILE A 12 0.66 2.66 -8.28
C ILE A 12 -0.86 2.63 -8.16
N LEU A 13 -1.42 1.44 -8.12
CA LEU A 13 -2.85 1.19 -7.95
C LEU A 13 -3.07 0.54 -6.58
N SER A 14 -3.81 1.19 -5.71
CA SER A 14 -4.07 0.72 -4.36
C SER A 14 -5.47 1.13 -3.92
N PHE A 15 -6.15 0.28 -3.16
CA PHE A 15 -7.43 0.66 -2.55
C PHE A 15 -7.24 1.68 -1.43
N GLU A 16 -6.24 1.45 -0.56
CA GLU A 16 -5.83 2.44 0.44
C GLU A 16 -4.91 3.52 -0.18
N GLY A 17 -4.92 4.70 0.42
CA GLY A 17 -4.16 5.85 -0.05
C GLY A 17 -3.73 6.80 1.07
N PRO A 18 -3.21 7.98 0.70
CA PRO A 18 -2.68 8.96 1.65
C PRO A 18 -3.73 9.73 2.45
N ASP A 19 -4.99 9.76 2.01
CA ASP A 19 -6.09 10.48 2.69
C ASP A 19 -6.46 9.81 4.01
N VAL A 20 -6.95 10.58 4.96
CA VAL A 20 -7.47 10.03 6.24
C VAL A 20 -8.59 9.02 5.99
N TYR A 21 -9.50 9.33 5.07
CA TYR A 21 -10.58 8.44 4.63
C TYR A 21 -10.05 7.11 4.08
N SER A 22 -8.93 7.15 3.37
CA SER A 22 -8.36 6.01 2.63
C SER A 22 -7.37 5.18 3.46
N GLN A 23 -7.04 5.61 4.67
CA GLN A 23 -6.10 4.91 5.55
C GLN A 23 -6.84 3.99 6.52
N ALA A 24 -6.84 2.70 6.26
CA ALA A 24 -7.33 1.70 7.20
C ALA A 24 -6.21 0.91 7.89
N GLY A 25 -5.00 0.92 7.31
CA GLY A 25 -3.87 0.15 7.83
C GLY A 25 -2.51 0.64 7.34
N GLY A 26 -1.57 -0.29 7.30
CA GLY A 26 -0.20 -0.01 6.85
C GLY A 26 -0.05 0.17 5.34
N LEU A 27 -1.04 -0.27 4.56
CA LEU A 27 -0.97 -0.22 3.10
C LEU A 27 -0.97 1.23 2.59
N GLY A 28 -1.85 2.09 3.09
CA GLY A 28 -1.89 3.50 2.73
C GLY A 28 -0.56 4.22 3.04
N VAL A 29 0.04 3.92 4.19
CA VAL A 29 1.37 4.46 4.57
C VAL A 29 2.46 3.97 3.61
N ARG A 30 2.44 2.68 3.27
CA ARG A 30 3.39 2.06 2.34
C ARG A 30 3.33 2.71 0.95
N VAL A 31 2.15 2.77 0.34
CA VAL A 31 2.00 3.30 -1.03
C VAL A 31 2.31 4.79 -1.10
N LYS A 32 1.95 5.56 -0.07
CA LYS A 32 2.34 6.96 0.08
C LYS A 32 3.86 7.13 0.11
N GLY A 33 4.54 6.32 0.93
CA GLY A 33 6.01 6.34 1.05
C GLY A 33 6.69 5.95 -0.26
N LEU A 34 6.24 4.88 -0.91
CA LEU A 34 6.75 4.41 -2.19
C LEU A 34 6.59 5.46 -3.29
N ALA A 35 5.38 6.01 -3.44
CA ALA A 35 5.09 7.02 -4.46
C ALA A 35 5.95 8.28 -4.28
N ARG A 36 6.10 8.78 -3.05
CA ARG A 36 6.98 9.90 -2.75
C ARG A 36 8.45 9.61 -3.07
N THR A 37 8.93 8.43 -2.68
CA THR A 37 10.33 8.06 -2.95
C THR A 37 10.61 7.98 -4.44
N LEU A 38 9.71 7.40 -5.24
CA LEU A 38 9.86 7.35 -6.69
C LEU A 38 9.90 8.76 -7.31
N ALA A 39 9.01 9.66 -6.87
CA ALA A 39 9.00 11.05 -7.33
C ALA A 39 10.29 11.81 -6.94
N GLN A 40 10.79 11.60 -5.71
CA GLN A 40 12.06 12.17 -5.23
C GLN A 40 13.27 11.64 -6.01
N LEU A 41 13.21 10.41 -6.50
CA LEU A 41 14.22 9.84 -7.41
C LEU A 41 14.08 10.37 -8.84
N GLY A 42 13.11 11.25 -9.12
CA GLY A 42 12.94 11.92 -10.41
C GLY A 42 11.92 11.28 -11.35
N TYR A 43 11.26 10.19 -10.95
CA TYR A 43 10.25 9.53 -11.77
C TYR A 43 8.93 10.27 -11.76
N GLN A 44 8.29 10.40 -12.92
CA GLN A 44 6.87 10.75 -12.98
C GLN A 44 6.06 9.61 -12.36
N THR A 45 5.33 9.91 -11.32
CA THR A 45 4.64 8.90 -10.49
C THR A 45 3.18 9.27 -10.29
N TYR A 46 2.29 8.34 -10.56
CA TYR A 46 0.85 8.44 -10.30
C TYR A 46 0.46 7.45 -9.21
N LEU A 47 -0.30 7.89 -8.22
CA LEU A 47 -0.91 7.04 -7.20
C LEU A 47 -2.43 7.14 -7.32
N TYR A 48 -3.07 6.07 -7.76
CA TYR A 48 -4.52 5.90 -7.82
C TYR A 48 -5.00 5.16 -6.58
N PHE A 49 -6.04 5.68 -5.93
CA PHE A 49 -6.61 5.08 -4.72
C PHE A 49 -8.08 5.48 -4.54
N CYS A 50 -8.84 4.74 -3.71
CA CYS A 50 -10.20 5.12 -3.35
C CYS A 50 -10.16 6.34 -2.45
N GLY A 51 -10.52 7.50 -3.03
CA GLY A 51 -10.27 8.80 -2.43
C GLY A 51 -11.37 9.29 -1.49
N ASP A 52 -10.98 10.26 -0.67
CA ASP A 52 -11.88 11.06 0.13
C ASP A 52 -12.84 11.84 -0.80
N PRO A 53 -14.17 11.76 -0.60
CA PRO A 53 -15.13 12.43 -1.47
C PRO A 53 -15.09 13.95 -1.39
N ASP A 54 -14.55 14.51 -0.32
CA ASP A 54 -14.54 15.96 -0.07
C ASP A 54 -13.23 16.64 -0.54
N LEU A 55 -12.26 15.85 -1.02
CA LEU A 55 -10.99 16.35 -1.56
C LEU A 55 -11.00 16.42 -3.10
N PRO A 56 -10.12 17.24 -3.73
CA PRO A 56 -9.99 17.27 -5.19
C PRO A 56 -9.69 15.90 -5.78
N GLY A 57 -10.27 15.57 -6.93
CA GLY A 57 -10.04 14.30 -7.62
C GLY A 57 -8.58 14.07 -8.01
N GLU A 58 -7.85 15.16 -8.26
CA GLU A 58 -6.43 15.17 -8.57
C GLU A 58 -5.68 16.14 -7.69
N GLU A 59 -4.46 15.78 -7.29
CA GLU A 59 -3.57 16.62 -6.50
C GLU A 59 -2.12 16.37 -6.89
N SER A 60 -1.36 17.44 -7.17
CA SER A 60 0.03 17.36 -7.59
C SER A 60 0.98 17.75 -6.48
N HIS A 61 2.08 16.98 -6.33
CA HIS A 61 3.15 17.18 -5.38
C HIS A 61 4.52 17.11 -6.07
N ASP A 62 5.59 17.47 -5.35
CA ASP A 62 6.98 17.35 -5.82
C ASP A 62 7.20 17.99 -7.21
N SER A 63 6.71 19.24 -7.36
CA SER A 63 6.78 19.98 -8.62
C SER A 63 6.12 19.25 -9.81
N GLY A 64 5.01 18.55 -9.56
CA GLY A 64 4.24 17.83 -10.57
C GLY A 64 4.72 16.40 -10.84
N ARG A 65 5.79 15.97 -10.22
CA ARG A 65 6.29 14.58 -10.40
C ARG A 65 5.48 13.52 -9.67
N LEU A 66 4.75 13.88 -8.63
CA LEU A 66 3.83 12.99 -7.94
C LEU A 66 2.41 13.50 -8.11
N VAL A 67 1.54 12.66 -8.65
CA VAL A 67 0.12 12.97 -8.87
C VAL A 67 -0.73 11.95 -8.13
N TYR A 68 -1.54 12.43 -7.18
CA TYR A 68 -2.58 11.65 -6.54
C TYR A 68 -3.85 11.70 -7.39
N ARG A 69 -4.45 10.55 -7.63
CA ARG A 69 -5.71 10.37 -8.36
C ARG A 69 -6.72 9.67 -7.45
N ARG A 70 -7.69 10.41 -6.94
CA ARG A 70 -8.77 9.88 -6.10
C ARG A 70 -9.84 9.26 -6.97
N TRP A 71 -9.94 7.94 -6.89
CA TRP A 71 -10.92 7.17 -7.65
C TRP A 71 -12.14 6.85 -6.77
N CYS A 72 -13.27 6.43 -7.37
CA CYS A 72 -14.50 6.04 -6.68
C CYS A 72 -15.10 7.11 -5.73
N GLN A 73 -14.76 8.39 -5.86
CA GLN A 73 -15.21 9.44 -4.93
C GLN A 73 -16.74 9.57 -4.87
N TRP A 74 -17.43 9.39 -5.99
CA TRP A 74 -18.90 9.43 -6.07
C TRP A 74 -19.57 8.29 -5.27
N ILE A 75 -18.89 7.14 -5.11
CA ILE A 75 -19.30 6.05 -4.23
C ILE A 75 -18.91 6.40 -2.79
N SER A 76 -17.68 6.87 -2.55
CA SER A 76 -17.20 7.29 -1.24
C SER A 76 -18.10 8.35 -0.61
N ALA A 77 -18.73 9.22 -1.41
CA ALA A 77 -19.68 10.22 -0.92
C ALA A 77 -20.93 9.62 -0.24
N ARG A 78 -21.31 8.41 -0.62
CA ARG A 78 -22.42 7.63 0.00
C ARG A 78 -21.93 6.70 1.10
N HIS A 79 -20.63 6.40 1.16
CA HIS A 79 -19.99 5.45 2.04
C HIS A 79 -18.87 6.15 2.83
N ARG A 80 -19.25 6.96 3.83
CA ARG A 80 -18.35 7.92 4.49
C ARG A 80 -17.55 7.35 5.67
N VAL A 81 -17.77 6.10 6.05
CA VAL A 81 -17.08 5.50 7.21
C VAL A 81 -15.58 5.27 6.91
N GLY A 82 -15.23 4.99 5.64
CA GLY A 82 -13.85 4.80 5.21
C GLY A 82 -13.75 4.00 3.91
N VAL A 83 -12.54 3.72 3.50
CA VAL A 83 -12.22 3.11 2.19
C VAL A 83 -12.94 1.79 1.93
N TYR A 84 -13.13 0.96 2.95
CA TYR A 84 -13.80 -0.35 2.82
C TYR A 84 -15.33 -0.31 3.00
N ASP A 85 -15.90 0.84 3.37
CA ASP A 85 -17.34 1.04 3.35
C ASP A 85 -17.81 1.13 1.88
N GLY A 86 -18.79 0.31 1.49
CA GLY A 86 -19.20 0.15 0.09
C GLY A 86 -18.17 -0.55 -0.82
N GLU A 87 -17.33 -1.42 -0.24
CA GLU A 87 -16.18 -2.07 -0.91
C GLU A 87 -16.56 -2.71 -2.25
N GLU A 88 -17.63 -3.49 -2.31
CA GLU A 88 -18.04 -4.20 -3.54
C GLU A 88 -18.46 -3.25 -4.68
N GLU A 89 -19.08 -2.13 -4.36
CA GLU A 89 -19.44 -1.13 -5.35
C GLU A 89 -18.20 -0.42 -5.89
N LYS A 90 -17.26 -0.06 -4.99
CA LYS A 90 -15.98 0.53 -5.37
C LYS A 90 -15.14 -0.41 -6.22
N ILE A 91 -15.10 -1.71 -5.91
CA ILE A 91 -14.38 -2.71 -6.72
C ILE A 91 -14.98 -2.80 -8.13
N ARG A 92 -16.29 -2.76 -8.27
CA ARG A 92 -16.94 -2.78 -9.59
C ARG A 92 -16.59 -1.55 -10.41
N ASP A 93 -16.68 -0.36 -9.82
CA ASP A 93 -16.31 0.88 -10.49
C ASP A 93 -14.81 0.89 -10.84
N TRP A 94 -13.97 0.51 -9.90
CA TRP A 94 -12.52 0.39 -10.09
C TRP A 94 -12.17 -0.48 -11.30
N ASN A 95 -12.74 -1.67 -11.37
CA ASN A 95 -12.46 -2.61 -12.46
C ASN A 95 -13.00 -2.15 -13.81
N SER A 96 -14.16 -1.48 -13.84
CA SER A 96 -14.78 -1.06 -15.09
C SER A 96 -14.23 0.24 -15.64
N SER A 97 -13.90 1.20 -14.79
CA SER A 97 -13.58 2.56 -15.19
C SER A 97 -12.08 2.87 -15.20
N LEU A 98 -11.31 2.29 -14.25
CA LEU A 98 -9.90 2.63 -14.10
C LEU A 98 -9.00 2.12 -15.24
N PRO A 99 -9.04 0.83 -15.68
CA PRO A 99 -8.13 0.34 -16.71
C PRO A 99 -8.21 1.13 -18.01
N PRO A 100 -9.39 1.40 -18.61
CA PRO A 100 -9.48 2.20 -19.82
C PRO A 100 -8.99 3.63 -19.60
N SER A 101 -9.38 4.28 -18.52
CA SER A 101 -8.92 5.63 -18.19
C SER A 101 -7.41 5.72 -18.03
N LEU A 102 -6.81 4.74 -17.35
CA LEU A 102 -5.35 4.68 -17.16
C LEU A 102 -4.61 4.53 -18.49
N ILE A 103 -5.13 3.69 -19.38
CA ILE A 103 -4.53 3.52 -20.71
C ILE A 103 -4.60 4.81 -21.50
N ASP A 104 -5.77 5.44 -21.58
CA ASP A 104 -6.00 6.59 -22.42
C ASP A 104 -5.30 7.87 -21.90
N ASN A 105 -5.27 8.06 -20.59
CA ASN A 105 -4.79 9.31 -20.00
C ASN A 105 -3.33 9.26 -19.51
N VAL A 106 -2.74 8.07 -19.30
CA VAL A 106 -1.37 7.95 -18.78
C VAL A 106 -0.50 7.07 -19.66
N ILE A 107 -0.93 5.82 -19.92
CA ILE A 107 -0.04 4.84 -20.56
C ILE A 107 0.20 5.17 -22.04
N ALA A 108 -0.86 5.36 -22.83
CA ALA A 108 -0.71 5.64 -24.25
C ALA A 108 0.05 6.94 -24.52
N PRO A 109 -0.20 8.06 -23.82
CA PRO A 109 0.61 9.28 -23.95
C PRO A 109 2.09 9.08 -23.55
N ALA A 110 2.36 8.33 -22.48
CA ALA A 110 3.72 8.01 -22.06
C ALA A 110 4.46 7.21 -23.12
N VAL A 111 3.84 6.14 -23.64
CA VAL A 111 4.43 5.29 -24.69
C VAL A 111 4.63 6.07 -25.99
N ALA A 112 3.67 6.90 -26.40
CA ALA A 112 3.79 7.76 -27.58
C ALA A 112 4.95 8.75 -27.45
N SER A 113 5.30 9.21 -26.25
CA SER A 113 6.47 10.03 -25.96
C SER A 113 7.78 9.24 -25.80
N GLY A 114 7.80 7.94 -26.13
CA GLY A 114 8.97 7.07 -26.05
C GLY A 114 9.26 6.50 -24.66
N ARG A 115 8.45 6.78 -23.65
CA ARG A 115 8.65 6.30 -22.27
C ARG A 115 8.09 4.90 -22.06
N ASN A 116 8.68 4.18 -21.12
CA ASN A 116 8.13 2.92 -20.60
C ASN A 116 7.23 3.22 -19.38
N VAL A 117 6.33 2.29 -19.06
CA VAL A 117 5.45 2.43 -17.91
C VAL A 117 5.60 1.22 -16.99
N VAL A 118 5.69 1.47 -15.69
CA VAL A 118 5.64 0.43 -14.65
C VAL A 118 4.35 0.61 -13.88
N VAL A 119 3.46 -0.36 -13.94
CA VAL A 119 2.22 -0.39 -13.17
C VAL A 119 2.37 -1.36 -12.01
N MET A 120 2.07 -0.91 -10.79
CA MET A 120 2.16 -1.68 -9.55
C MET A 120 0.78 -1.77 -8.91
N GLY A 121 0.17 -2.95 -8.93
CA GLY A 121 -1.09 -3.22 -8.23
C GLY A 121 -0.84 -3.73 -6.82
N GLU A 122 -1.58 -3.23 -5.84
CA GLU A 122 -1.45 -3.60 -4.43
C GLU A 122 -2.71 -4.33 -3.96
N GLU A 123 -2.52 -5.49 -3.38
CA GLU A 123 -3.55 -6.30 -2.75
C GLU A 123 -4.63 -6.85 -3.71
N TRP A 124 -5.45 -7.75 -3.21
CA TRP A 124 -6.45 -8.49 -3.96
C TRP A 124 -7.46 -7.60 -4.70
N HIS A 125 -7.77 -6.41 -4.17
CA HIS A 125 -8.69 -5.46 -4.79
C HIS A 125 -8.28 -5.04 -6.20
N THR A 126 -6.97 -5.00 -6.46
CA THR A 126 -6.44 -4.59 -7.77
C THR A 126 -6.19 -5.76 -8.72
N SER A 127 -6.29 -7.00 -8.25
CA SER A 127 -5.91 -8.18 -9.03
C SER A 127 -6.67 -8.32 -10.35
N TRP A 128 -7.98 -8.08 -10.33
CA TRP A 128 -8.80 -8.14 -11.53
C TRP A 128 -8.49 -7.01 -12.51
N SER A 129 -8.24 -5.80 -11.98
CA SER A 129 -7.83 -4.66 -12.81
C SER A 129 -6.51 -4.92 -13.53
N MET A 130 -5.57 -5.67 -12.91
CA MET A 130 -4.31 -6.04 -13.57
C MET A 130 -4.55 -6.96 -14.77
N ASN A 131 -5.49 -7.90 -14.64
CA ASN A 131 -5.87 -8.79 -15.75
C ASN A 131 -6.48 -7.98 -16.91
N LEU A 132 -7.47 -7.13 -16.61
CA LEU A 132 -8.13 -6.29 -17.61
C LEU A 132 -7.15 -5.30 -18.27
N LEU A 133 -6.26 -4.74 -17.48
CA LEU A 133 -5.22 -3.84 -18.00
C LEU A 133 -4.28 -4.58 -18.95
N SER A 134 -3.75 -5.73 -18.56
CA SER A 134 -2.84 -6.53 -19.38
C SER A 134 -3.48 -6.93 -20.71
N GLU A 135 -4.73 -7.41 -20.68
CA GLU A 135 -5.49 -7.78 -21.84
C GLU A 135 -5.73 -6.58 -22.77
N SER A 136 -6.20 -5.46 -22.23
CA SER A 136 -6.47 -4.24 -22.99
C SER A 136 -5.20 -3.67 -23.63
N LEU A 137 -4.07 -3.71 -22.92
CA LEU A 137 -2.77 -3.29 -23.45
C LEU A 137 -2.31 -4.19 -24.61
N TYR A 138 -2.56 -5.50 -24.51
CA TYR A 138 -2.24 -6.44 -25.58
C TYR A 138 -3.03 -6.11 -26.85
N TYR A 139 -4.33 -5.94 -26.76
CA TYR A 139 -5.17 -5.60 -27.93
C TYR A 139 -4.85 -4.23 -28.54
N ARG A 140 -4.27 -3.32 -27.75
CA ARG A 140 -3.85 -1.99 -28.24
C ARG A 140 -2.38 -1.94 -28.70
N GLY A 141 -1.65 -3.05 -28.67
CA GLY A 141 -0.23 -3.12 -29.06
C GLY A 141 0.71 -2.35 -28.13
N LEU A 142 0.31 -2.13 -26.88
CA LEU A 142 1.09 -1.37 -25.88
C LEU A 142 1.76 -2.26 -24.84
N ARG A 143 1.47 -3.56 -24.81
CA ARG A 143 1.87 -4.47 -23.73
C ARG A 143 3.39 -4.55 -23.52
N ASP A 144 4.18 -4.51 -24.60
CA ASP A 144 5.64 -4.64 -24.56
C ASP A 144 6.35 -3.41 -23.96
N ARG A 145 5.64 -2.31 -23.80
CA ARG A 145 6.15 -1.05 -23.21
C ARG A 145 5.71 -0.88 -21.75
N VAL A 146 4.97 -1.85 -21.20
CA VAL A 146 4.40 -1.78 -19.85
C VAL A 146 4.82 -2.99 -19.01
N VAL A 147 5.52 -2.74 -17.93
CA VAL A 147 5.79 -3.74 -16.88
C VAL A 147 4.64 -3.69 -15.88
N ILE A 148 4.01 -4.83 -15.64
CA ILE A 148 2.96 -4.94 -14.63
C ILE A 148 3.49 -5.78 -13.46
N LEU A 149 3.49 -5.20 -12.27
CA LEU A 149 3.80 -5.85 -11.00
C LEU A 149 2.52 -5.92 -10.17
N TRP A 150 2.34 -7.00 -9.43
CA TRP A 150 1.28 -7.10 -8.44
C TRP A 150 1.86 -7.59 -7.11
N ASN A 151 1.49 -6.94 -6.00
CA ASN A 151 2.11 -7.16 -4.70
C ASN A 151 1.11 -7.62 -3.64
N ALA A 152 1.47 -8.69 -2.91
CA ALA A 152 0.73 -9.18 -1.75
C ALA A 152 1.42 -8.78 -0.43
N ASN A 153 0.75 -7.97 0.40
CA ASN A 153 1.22 -7.62 1.74
C ASN A 153 0.66 -8.59 2.81
N ASN A 154 -0.49 -9.18 2.55
CA ASN A 154 -1.20 -10.09 3.45
C ASN A 154 -1.97 -11.16 2.66
N THR A 155 -2.67 -12.06 3.36
CA THR A 155 -3.45 -13.13 2.75
C THR A 155 -4.95 -12.82 2.62
N PHE A 156 -5.37 -11.61 2.97
CA PHE A 156 -6.76 -11.20 2.83
C PHE A 156 -7.20 -11.28 1.37
N GLY A 157 -8.41 -11.75 1.14
CA GLY A 157 -9.00 -11.84 -0.19
C GLY A 157 -8.30 -12.81 -1.17
N PHE A 158 -7.33 -13.61 -0.75
CA PHE A 158 -6.65 -14.58 -1.62
C PHE A 158 -7.60 -15.54 -2.34
N HIS A 159 -8.74 -15.89 -1.73
CA HIS A 159 -9.79 -16.71 -2.31
C HIS A 159 -10.55 -16.00 -3.45
N ARG A 160 -10.43 -14.69 -3.58
CA ARG A 160 -11.06 -13.85 -4.62
C ARG A 160 -10.14 -13.63 -5.83
N ILE A 161 -8.90 -14.08 -5.78
CA ILE A 161 -7.90 -13.89 -6.83
C ILE A 161 -7.93 -15.07 -7.79
N THR A 162 -8.04 -14.79 -9.09
CA THR A 162 -7.84 -15.78 -10.15
C THR A 162 -6.33 -15.87 -10.43
N TRP A 163 -5.64 -16.65 -9.62
CA TRP A 163 -4.19 -16.74 -9.62
C TRP A 163 -3.55 -17.06 -10.97
N PRO A 164 -4.07 -18.03 -11.78
CA PRO A 164 -3.48 -18.31 -13.09
C PRO A 164 -3.51 -17.10 -14.02
N SER A 165 -4.63 -16.38 -14.07
CA SER A 165 -4.78 -15.19 -14.92
C SER A 165 -3.86 -14.07 -14.44
N LEU A 166 -3.76 -13.84 -13.12
CA LEU A 166 -2.90 -12.83 -12.55
C LEU A 166 -1.42 -13.12 -12.83
N ALA A 167 -1.00 -14.38 -12.76
CA ALA A 167 0.38 -14.80 -13.05
C ALA A 167 0.76 -14.60 -14.51
N LEU A 168 -0.21 -14.65 -15.45
CA LEU A 168 0.00 -14.31 -16.85
C LEU A 168 0.05 -12.78 -17.08
N ALA A 169 -0.76 -12.04 -16.33
CA ALA A 169 -0.88 -10.59 -16.47
C ALA A 169 0.27 -9.82 -15.83
N ALA A 170 0.81 -10.28 -14.70
CA ALA A 170 1.74 -9.53 -13.87
C ALA A 170 2.87 -10.39 -13.29
N THR A 171 4.02 -9.78 -13.04
CA THR A 171 5.02 -10.37 -12.15
C THR A 171 4.56 -10.19 -10.71
N ILE A 172 4.41 -11.31 -10.00
CA ILE A 172 3.91 -11.29 -8.62
C ILE A 172 5.05 -11.06 -7.64
N THR A 173 4.85 -10.11 -6.74
CA THR A 173 5.78 -9.75 -5.67
C THR A 173 5.12 -9.90 -4.30
N THR A 174 5.92 -10.02 -3.27
CA THR A 174 5.47 -10.11 -1.86
C THR A 174 6.43 -9.37 -0.95
N VAL A 175 5.95 -8.99 0.23
CA VAL A 175 6.72 -8.17 1.19
C VAL A 175 7.64 -8.97 2.11
N SER A 176 7.54 -10.31 2.12
CA SER A 176 8.34 -11.14 3.02
C SER A 176 8.45 -12.59 2.54
N ARG A 177 9.44 -13.31 3.09
CA ARG A 177 9.55 -14.76 2.86
C ARG A 177 8.33 -15.53 3.35
N TYR A 178 7.70 -15.09 4.44
CA TYR A 178 6.45 -15.68 4.93
C TYR A 178 5.35 -15.58 3.86
N MET A 179 5.15 -14.38 3.31
CA MET A 179 4.17 -14.16 2.25
C MET A 179 4.54 -14.92 0.97
N LYS A 180 5.84 -15.05 0.66
CA LYS A 180 6.29 -15.88 -0.46
C LYS A 180 5.77 -17.31 -0.35
N PHE A 181 5.89 -17.95 0.82
CA PHE A 181 5.37 -19.30 1.04
C PHE A 181 3.84 -19.36 0.89
N LYS A 182 3.12 -18.35 1.36
CA LYS A 182 1.65 -18.28 1.20
C LYS A 182 1.19 -18.17 -0.27
N VAL A 183 1.94 -17.46 -1.10
CA VAL A 183 1.68 -17.40 -2.54
C VAL A 183 2.17 -18.67 -3.24
N TRP A 184 3.26 -19.28 -2.76
CA TRP A 184 3.76 -20.54 -3.30
C TRP A 184 2.76 -21.69 -3.15
N GLU A 185 1.97 -21.71 -2.08
CA GLU A 185 0.83 -22.62 -1.90
C GLU A 185 -0.21 -22.52 -3.05
N ARG A 186 -0.16 -21.46 -3.86
CA ARG A 186 -0.98 -21.21 -5.05
C ARG A 186 -0.29 -21.59 -6.38
N GLY A 187 0.88 -22.23 -6.31
CA GLY A 187 1.67 -22.64 -7.48
C GLY A 187 2.54 -21.53 -8.09
N ILE A 188 2.70 -20.40 -7.41
CA ILE A 188 3.43 -19.23 -7.92
C ILE A 188 4.64 -18.95 -7.05
N ASN A 189 5.79 -18.68 -7.68
CA ASN A 189 7.03 -18.32 -7.00
C ASN A 189 7.28 -16.80 -7.09
N PRO A 190 6.78 -15.99 -6.12
CA PRO A 190 6.87 -14.53 -6.21
C PRO A 190 8.28 -14.02 -5.87
N ILE A 191 8.57 -12.81 -6.34
CA ILE A 191 9.76 -12.05 -5.93
C ILE A 191 9.49 -11.39 -4.57
N VAL A 192 10.42 -11.48 -3.64
CA VAL A 192 10.31 -10.81 -2.34
C VAL A 192 10.91 -9.41 -2.41
N ILE A 193 10.07 -8.39 -2.21
CA ILE A 193 10.48 -6.99 -2.11
C ILE A 193 9.95 -6.46 -0.77
N PRO A 194 10.79 -6.38 0.29
CA PRO A 194 10.37 -5.92 1.60
C PRO A 194 9.85 -4.48 1.59
N ASN A 195 8.94 -4.17 2.51
CA ASN A 195 8.52 -2.80 2.72
C ASN A 195 9.68 -1.94 3.22
N GLY A 196 9.87 -0.78 2.60
CA GLY A 196 10.83 0.21 3.04
C GLY A 196 10.27 1.09 4.17
N ILE A 197 11.18 1.71 4.90
CA ILE A 197 10.89 2.78 5.86
C ILE A 197 11.54 4.05 5.32
N PRO A 198 10.83 5.19 5.28
CA PRO A 198 11.45 6.44 4.84
C PRO A 198 12.68 6.76 5.70
N ARG A 199 13.80 7.11 5.06
CA ARG A 199 15.05 7.41 5.77
C ARG A 199 14.89 8.53 6.82
N ALA A 200 14.05 9.51 6.50
CA ALA A 200 13.72 10.60 7.42
C ALA A 200 12.99 10.15 8.71
N SER A 201 12.43 8.92 8.72
CA SER A 201 11.81 8.33 9.92
C SER A 201 12.81 7.58 10.80
N ILE A 202 14.07 7.47 10.37
CA ILE A 202 15.15 6.81 11.11
C ILE A 202 16.02 7.91 11.69
N HIS A 203 15.76 8.28 12.95
CA HIS A 203 16.49 9.31 13.67
C HIS A 203 16.60 8.90 15.14
N ASP A 204 17.59 9.44 15.82
CA ASP A 204 17.75 9.24 17.24
C ASP A 204 16.58 9.91 17.98
N ALA A 205 16.14 9.27 19.06
CA ALA A 205 15.13 9.87 19.93
C ALA A 205 15.76 11.03 20.72
N ASP A 206 14.96 12.07 20.97
CA ASP A 206 15.36 13.18 21.81
C ASP A 206 15.69 12.70 23.24
N PRO A 207 16.93 12.90 23.73
CA PRO A 207 17.37 12.36 25.02
C PRO A 207 16.55 12.86 26.22
N GLU A 208 16.08 14.11 26.19
CA GLU A 208 15.29 14.71 27.26
C GLU A 208 13.90 14.04 27.32
N SER A 209 13.21 13.94 26.19
CA SER A 209 11.94 13.22 26.09
C SER A 209 12.04 11.75 26.52
N VAL A 210 13.15 11.09 26.21
CA VAL A 210 13.40 9.70 26.64
C VAL A 210 13.60 9.62 28.15
N ALA A 211 14.33 10.60 28.76
CA ALA A 211 14.54 10.64 30.20
C ALA A 211 13.22 10.88 30.94
N ASP A 212 12.40 11.82 30.45
CA ASP A 212 11.08 12.13 31.02
C ASP A 212 10.16 10.92 30.97
N LEU A 213 10.11 10.23 29.81
CA LEU A 213 9.31 9.04 29.66
C LEU A 213 9.75 7.91 30.60
N LYS A 214 11.06 7.71 30.77
CA LYS A 214 11.62 6.72 31.71
C LYS A 214 11.28 7.06 33.14
N ALA A 215 11.41 8.35 33.54
CA ALA A 215 11.04 8.82 34.88
C ALA A 215 9.55 8.60 35.14
N ALA A 216 8.68 9.00 34.21
CA ALA A 216 7.23 8.79 34.32
C ALA A 216 6.82 7.30 34.36
N ALA A 217 7.57 6.44 33.67
CA ALA A 217 7.33 5.01 33.68
C ALA A 217 7.63 4.35 35.03
N ALA A 218 8.62 4.86 35.78
CA ALA A 218 9.04 4.40 37.11
C ALA A 218 9.22 2.85 37.15
N ALA A 219 9.88 2.27 36.13
CA ALA A 219 10.02 0.83 35.98
C ALA A 219 11.42 0.46 35.47
N ASP A 220 11.88 -0.75 35.82
CA ASP A 220 13.18 -1.28 35.36
C ASP A 220 13.11 -1.78 33.93
N HIS A 221 11.91 -2.23 33.52
CA HIS A 221 11.64 -2.72 32.17
C HIS A 221 10.48 -1.94 31.57
N PHE A 222 10.74 -1.35 30.39
CA PHE A 222 9.78 -0.59 29.64
C PHE A 222 9.43 -1.33 28.35
N CYS A 223 8.17 -1.75 28.21
CA CYS A 223 7.65 -2.42 27.04
C CYS A 223 6.72 -1.49 26.26
N PHE A 224 6.82 -1.50 24.97
CA PHE A 224 6.04 -0.64 24.09
C PHE A 224 5.32 -1.46 23.04
N LYS A 225 4.04 -1.15 22.76
CA LYS A 225 3.24 -1.79 21.73
C LYS A 225 2.39 -0.76 20.99
N ILE A 226 2.55 -0.72 19.65
CA ILE A 226 1.75 0.11 18.75
C ILE A 226 0.98 -0.77 17.77
N GLY A 227 -0.25 -0.37 17.43
CA GLY A 227 -1.06 -1.00 16.39
C GLY A 227 -2.53 -0.64 16.52
N ARG A 228 -3.36 -1.06 15.56
CA ARG A 228 -4.82 -0.99 15.71
C ARG A 228 -5.28 -1.86 16.87
N PHE A 229 -6.37 -1.48 17.53
CA PHE A 229 -7.04 -2.32 18.52
C PHE A 229 -7.81 -3.42 17.79
N ASP A 230 -7.11 -4.46 17.41
CA ASP A 230 -7.62 -5.61 16.66
C ASP A 230 -7.16 -6.90 17.36
N PRO A 231 -7.99 -7.97 17.44
CA PRO A 231 -7.62 -9.25 18.04
C PRO A 231 -6.35 -9.88 17.45
N ASP A 232 -6.09 -9.72 16.15
CA ASP A 232 -4.90 -10.22 15.47
C ASP A 232 -3.60 -9.60 16.00
N LYS A 233 -3.68 -8.41 16.59
CA LYS A 233 -2.55 -7.72 17.24
C LYS A 233 -2.26 -8.25 18.65
N ARG A 234 -3.05 -9.20 19.15
CA ARG A 234 -2.82 -9.92 20.42
C ARG A 234 -2.59 -8.98 21.62
N TRP A 235 -3.43 -7.96 21.77
CA TRP A 235 -3.33 -6.98 22.84
C TRP A 235 -3.44 -7.61 24.23
N LEU A 236 -4.41 -8.52 24.42
CA LEU A 236 -4.61 -9.21 25.70
C LEU A 236 -3.40 -10.06 26.09
N MET A 237 -2.73 -10.68 25.10
CA MET A 237 -1.50 -11.43 25.35
C MET A 237 -0.37 -10.51 25.86
N ALA A 238 -0.23 -9.30 25.30
CA ALA A 238 0.77 -8.34 25.77
C ALA A 238 0.50 -7.89 27.21
N VAL A 239 -0.77 -7.62 27.55
CA VAL A 239 -1.18 -7.27 28.92
C VAL A 239 -0.91 -8.44 29.88
N SER A 240 -1.27 -9.67 29.49
CA SER A 240 -1.05 -10.87 30.29
C SER A 240 0.44 -11.13 30.55
N ALA A 241 1.28 -10.94 29.50
CA ALA A 241 2.74 -11.08 29.63
C ALA A 241 3.33 -10.05 30.59
N ALA A 242 2.94 -8.77 30.50
CA ALA A 242 3.38 -7.73 31.43
C ALA A 242 2.91 -8.03 32.87
N GLY A 243 1.68 -8.51 33.05
CA GLY A 243 1.15 -8.95 34.32
C GLY A 243 1.92 -10.14 34.91
N TYR A 244 2.30 -11.09 34.07
CA TYR A 244 3.13 -12.24 34.46
C TYR A 244 4.51 -11.76 35.00
N ILE A 245 5.21 -10.90 34.23
CA ILE A 245 6.51 -10.36 34.62
C ILE A 245 6.41 -9.60 35.95
N LYS A 246 5.35 -8.80 36.13
CA LYS A 246 5.10 -8.07 37.39
C LYS A 246 4.91 -9.01 38.59
N ARG A 247 4.16 -10.09 38.43
CA ARG A 247 3.95 -11.10 39.50
C ARG A 247 5.22 -11.83 39.90
N HIS A 248 6.24 -11.86 39.01
CA HIS A 248 7.55 -12.43 39.30
C HIS A 248 8.56 -11.38 39.83
N GLY A 249 8.05 -10.32 40.46
CA GLY A 249 8.85 -9.35 41.20
C GLY A 249 9.61 -8.34 40.36
N LYS A 250 9.33 -8.27 39.03
CA LYS A 250 9.97 -7.26 38.16
C LYS A 250 9.11 -6.01 38.03
N ARG A 251 9.71 -4.84 38.10
CA ARG A 251 9.04 -3.59 37.83
C ARG A 251 8.95 -3.40 36.30
N VAL A 252 7.79 -3.65 35.72
CA VAL A 252 7.52 -3.52 34.28
C VAL A 252 6.42 -2.48 34.05
N ARG A 253 6.59 -1.66 33.02
CA ARG A 253 5.57 -0.77 32.49
C ARG A 253 5.31 -1.14 31.03
N LEU A 254 4.06 -1.36 30.69
CA LEU A 254 3.61 -1.56 29.31
C LEU A 254 2.88 -0.29 28.84
N LEU A 255 3.46 0.38 27.84
CA LEU A 255 2.83 1.48 27.14
C LEU A 255 2.17 0.94 25.85
N MET A 256 0.89 1.23 25.70
CA MET A 256 0.13 0.80 24.54
C MET A 256 -0.41 2.02 23.80
N ARG A 257 -0.14 2.09 22.49
CA ARG A 257 -0.72 3.10 21.60
C ARG A 257 -1.52 2.40 20.51
N GLY A 258 -2.84 2.56 20.58
CA GLY A 258 -3.77 2.08 19.59
C GLY A 258 -4.40 3.22 18.81
N GLY A 259 -4.90 2.91 17.61
CA GLY A 259 -5.78 3.74 16.81
C GLY A 259 -6.95 2.89 16.30
N ARG A 260 -8.01 3.55 15.82
CA ARG A 260 -9.13 2.89 15.14
C ARG A 260 -8.70 2.47 13.74
#